data_a23aadc88c60f121b6c535dd4228d87b
#
_entry.id   a23aadc88c60f121b6c535dd4228d87b
#
_cell.length_a   1.000
_cell.length_b   1.000
_cell.length_c   1.000
_cell.angle_alpha   90.00
_cell.angle_beta   90.00
_cell.angle_gamma   90.00
#
_symmetry.space_group_name_H-M   'P 1'
#
loop_
_entity.id
_entity.type
_entity.pdbx_description
1 polymer ?
#
loop_
_entity_poly.entity_id
_entity_poly.type
_entity_poly.pdbx_seq_one_letter_code
_entity_poly.pdbx_strand_id
1 'polypeptide(L)'
;MDIEIVIALDIGSSYSGYAYQFSSDFKENPRDIWMSDSWGSSNNTHKTSTCVLLREKTLERIAIGEDAEREYLRFCDTGDEFEYHFFKNFKMVLYRKDFRNDEKPENPKYQAEDYGGRHMPFTLVMSKFIEGLKEDCLERFDRYDGERKALEDVKDQTTDEERKRKIDEKKIRWVITVPAIWNDFAKDAMRKSAVLAGIPDDQLILALEPEAAVVHCMYLSPQEKTYMTELGSVGDKFMVVDMGGGTVDITAVEVLKNGHLKQIMMANGGPWGGQSINDSFFQLVRDIFITKDGPSSLELCKRADLFEMELEFEKQKVAIRRKKKRDTQWIKLPLPHDYVHINDSFIIDTGRYCFETNTMYASGNKLSFRFKQKVPCCG
;
A
#
# COMPACT_ATOMS: atom_id res chain seq x y z
N MET A 1 18.83 -19.66 -17.61
CA MET A 1 17.41 -19.59 -18.06
C MET A 1 17.27 -18.38 -18.95
N ASP A 2 16.60 -18.55 -20.05
CA ASP A 2 16.28 -17.43 -20.96
C ASP A 2 15.00 -16.77 -20.42
N ILE A 3 15.15 -15.63 -19.75
CA ILE A 3 14.02 -14.90 -19.14
C ILE A 3 13.32 -14.11 -20.23
N GLU A 4 12.03 -14.36 -20.42
CA GLU A 4 11.20 -13.64 -21.39
C GLU A 4 10.54 -12.40 -20.79
N ILE A 5 10.15 -12.46 -19.51
CA ILE A 5 9.44 -11.39 -18.84
C ILE A 5 9.92 -11.23 -17.41
N VAL A 6 9.99 -10.00 -16.96
CA VAL A 6 10.18 -9.64 -15.55
C VAL A 6 8.89 -9.04 -15.03
N ILE A 7 8.36 -9.59 -13.93
CA ILE A 7 7.19 -9.08 -13.22
C ILE A 7 7.63 -8.62 -11.84
N ALA A 8 7.38 -7.37 -11.52
CA ALA A 8 7.69 -6.76 -10.23
C ALA A 8 6.42 -6.50 -9.44
N LEU A 9 6.35 -7.01 -8.20
CA LEU A 9 5.29 -6.73 -7.25
C LEU A 9 5.82 -5.74 -6.22
N ASP A 10 5.22 -4.56 -6.15
CA ASP A 10 5.48 -3.56 -5.13
C ASP A 10 4.41 -3.69 -4.04
N ILE A 11 4.78 -4.30 -2.92
CA ILE A 11 3.87 -4.61 -1.83
C ILE A 11 4.11 -3.61 -0.70
N GLY A 12 3.38 -2.49 -0.73
CA GLY A 12 3.42 -1.48 0.30
C GLY A 12 2.57 -1.82 1.54
N SER A 13 2.71 -1.04 2.61
CA SER A 13 1.88 -1.22 3.81
C SER A 13 0.42 -0.80 3.60
N SER A 14 0.19 0.22 2.78
CA SER A 14 -1.16 0.76 2.50
C SER A 14 -1.63 0.48 1.10
N TYR A 15 -0.74 0.56 0.10
CA TYR A 15 -1.06 0.35 -1.30
C TYR A 15 -0.02 -0.56 -1.95
N SER A 16 -0.48 -1.43 -2.83
CA SER A 16 0.34 -2.37 -3.58
C SER A 16 -0.02 -2.35 -5.05
N GLY A 17 0.90 -2.76 -5.90
CA GLY A 17 0.69 -2.87 -7.33
C GLY A 17 1.75 -3.72 -7.99
N TYR A 18 1.68 -3.82 -9.29
CA TYR A 18 2.68 -4.53 -10.07
C TYR A 18 3.03 -3.78 -11.36
N ALA A 19 4.18 -4.13 -11.88
CA ALA A 19 4.64 -3.72 -13.20
C ALA A 19 5.34 -4.89 -13.87
N TYR A 20 5.33 -4.92 -15.19
CA TYR A 20 6.07 -5.94 -15.94
C TYR A 20 6.70 -5.36 -17.21
N GLN A 21 7.73 -6.04 -17.69
CA GLN A 21 8.41 -5.70 -18.94
C GLN A 21 8.94 -6.96 -19.62
N PHE A 22 8.79 -7.04 -20.93
CA PHE A 22 9.43 -8.08 -21.72
C PHE A 22 10.92 -7.80 -21.91
N SER A 23 11.72 -8.87 -21.94
CA SER A 23 13.16 -8.75 -22.21
C SER A 23 13.46 -8.22 -23.60
N SER A 24 12.58 -8.44 -24.57
CA SER A 24 12.65 -7.83 -25.91
C SER A 24 12.51 -6.32 -25.82
N ASP A 25 11.43 -5.87 -25.18
CA ASP A 25 11.05 -4.46 -25.10
C ASP A 25 12.08 -3.65 -24.31
N PHE A 26 12.67 -4.24 -23.25
CA PHE A 26 13.77 -3.64 -22.52
C PHE A 26 14.99 -3.30 -23.41
N LYS A 27 15.31 -4.16 -24.36
CA LYS A 27 16.44 -3.91 -25.28
C LYS A 27 16.17 -2.75 -26.22
N GLU A 28 14.91 -2.54 -26.61
CA GLU A 28 14.50 -1.47 -27.51
C GLU A 28 14.27 -0.17 -26.73
N ASN A 29 13.52 -0.22 -25.63
CA ASN A 29 13.21 0.91 -24.79
C ASN A 29 13.07 0.50 -23.31
N PRO A 30 14.09 0.71 -22.47
CA PRO A 30 14.05 0.36 -21.04
C PRO A 30 12.94 1.04 -20.24
N ARG A 31 12.28 2.07 -20.81
CA ARG A 31 11.20 2.84 -20.17
C ARG A 31 9.81 2.33 -20.52
N ASP A 32 9.72 1.41 -21.45
CA ASP A 32 8.43 0.83 -21.86
C ASP A 32 7.99 -0.23 -20.84
N ILE A 33 7.48 0.26 -19.70
CA ILE A 33 7.07 -0.55 -18.55
C ILE A 33 5.55 -0.56 -18.47
N TRP A 34 4.99 -1.73 -18.40
CA TRP A 34 3.57 -1.97 -18.26
C TRP A 34 3.17 -2.02 -16.80
N MET A 35 2.06 -1.38 -16.46
CA MET A 35 1.47 -1.36 -15.12
C MET A 35 -0.03 -1.64 -15.22
N SER A 36 -0.66 -2.03 -14.13
CA SER A 36 -2.12 -2.11 -14.09
C SER A 36 -2.75 -0.76 -14.47
N ASP A 37 -3.70 -0.77 -15.40
CA ASP A 37 -4.35 0.46 -15.90
C ASP A 37 -5.33 1.05 -14.91
N SER A 38 -5.96 0.20 -14.10
CA SER A 38 -6.98 0.61 -13.14
C SER A 38 -7.19 -0.44 -12.07
N TRP A 39 -7.25 0.01 -10.85
CA TRP A 39 -7.78 -0.73 -9.71
C TRP A 39 -9.04 0.00 -9.23
N GLY A 40 -10.14 -0.77 -9.04
CA GLY A 40 -11.40 -0.19 -8.58
C GLY A 40 -12.14 0.66 -9.61
N SER A 41 -13.22 1.30 -9.17
CA SER A 41 -14.22 1.92 -10.05
C SER A 41 -13.99 3.40 -10.37
N SER A 42 -13.03 4.10 -9.75
CA SER A 42 -13.07 5.56 -9.77
C SER A 42 -11.77 6.32 -10.02
N ASN A 43 -10.61 5.71 -9.98
CA ASN A 43 -9.35 6.42 -10.18
C ASN A 43 -8.38 5.61 -11.05
N ASN A 44 -7.77 6.23 -12.06
CA ASN A 44 -6.64 5.70 -12.80
C ASN A 44 -5.42 5.58 -11.85
N THR A 45 -5.46 4.62 -10.93
CA THR A 45 -4.36 4.34 -10.02
C THR A 45 -3.74 3.01 -10.40
N HIS A 46 -2.42 2.98 -10.50
CA HIS A 46 -1.65 1.76 -10.75
C HIS A 46 -1.49 0.89 -9.50
N LYS A 47 -2.13 1.26 -8.39
CA LYS A 47 -2.05 0.56 -7.10
C LYS A 47 -3.43 0.38 -6.49
N THR A 48 -3.60 -0.72 -5.76
CA THR A 48 -4.78 -1.05 -4.96
C THR A 48 -4.45 -1.04 -3.47
N SER A 49 -5.45 -0.99 -2.60
CA SER A 49 -5.27 -1.11 -1.15
C SER A 49 -4.59 -2.42 -0.77
N THR A 50 -3.66 -2.39 0.19
CA THR A 50 -3.04 -3.60 0.73
C THR A 50 -3.96 -4.23 1.77
N CYS A 51 -4.96 -4.93 1.28
CA CYS A 51 -5.91 -5.68 2.11
C CYS A 51 -6.38 -6.94 1.41
N VAL A 52 -6.83 -7.91 2.20
CA VAL A 52 -7.33 -9.21 1.72
C VAL A 52 -8.51 -9.67 2.56
N LEU A 53 -9.50 -10.22 1.88
CA LEU A 53 -10.70 -10.80 2.46
C LEU A 53 -10.70 -12.31 2.27
N LEU A 54 -10.75 -13.05 3.37
CA LEU A 54 -10.75 -14.52 3.38
C LEU A 54 -12.02 -15.05 4.02
N ARG A 55 -12.52 -16.17 3.53
CA ARG A 55 -13.59 -16.91 4.20
C ARG A 55 -13.06 -17.58 5.46
N GLU A 56 -13.74 -17.42 6.61
CA GLU A 56 -13.25 -17.91 7.90
C GLU A 56 -12.94 -19.42 7.91
N LYS A 57 -13.88 -20.24 7.45
CA LYS A 57 -13.76 -21.71 7.58
C LYS A 57 -12.76 -22.34 6.60
N THR A 58 -12.66 -21.81 5.39
CA THR A 58 -11.88 -22.43 4.31
C THR A 58 -10.57 -21.71 4.03
N LEU A 59 -10.42 -20.48 4.53
CA LEU A 59 -9.33 -19.57 4.22
C LEU A 59 -9.18 -19.30 2.70
N GLU A 60 -10.26 -19.51 1.99
CA GLU A 60 -10.40 -19.16 0.60
C GLU A 60 -10.34 -17.63 0.45
N ARG A 61 -9.54 -17.15 -0.48
CA ARG A 61 -9.49 -15.74 -0.81
C ARG A 61 -10.74 -15.34 -1.58
N ILE A 62 -11.49 -14.37 -1.05
CA ILE A 62 -12.67 -13.80 -1.68
C ILE A 62 -12.28 -12.64 -2.60
N ALA A 63 -11.44 -11.72 -2.08
CA ALA A 63 -10.99 -10.55 -2.82
C ALA A 63 -9.69 -9.98 -2.23
N ILE A 64 -9.03 -9.11 -3.01
CA ILE A 64 -7.93 -8.25 -2.55
C ILE A 64 -8.24 -6.79 -2.90
N GLY A 65 -7.52 -5.87 -2.26
CA GLY A 65 -7.55 -4.45 -2.60
C GLY A 65 -8.90 -3.80 -2.40
N GLU A 66 -9.25 -2.85 -3.25
CA GLU A 66 -10.52 -2.12 -3.17
C GLU A 66 -11.74 -3.04 -3.26
N ASP A 67 -11.64 -4.16 -3.95
CA ASP A 67 -12.72 -5.14 -4.02
C ASP A 67 -12.92 -5.82 -2.66
N ALA A 68 -11.84 -6.11 -1.93
CA ALA A 68 -11.94 -6.64 -0.58
C ALA A 68 -12.57 -5.64 0.40
N GLU A 69 -12.23 -4.33 0.28
CA GLU A 69 -12.86 -3.27 1.07
C GLU A 69 -14.36 -3.19 0.81
N ARG A 70 -14.76 -3.22 -0.47
CA ARG A 70 -16.17 -3.16 -0.87
C ARG A 70 -16.97 -4.38 -0.40
N GLU A 71 -16.44 -5.58 -0.60
CA GLU A 71 -17.11 -6.81 -0.17
C GLU A 71 -17.21 -6.91 1.35
N TYR A 72 -16.19 -6.46 2.08
CA TYR A 72 -16.25 -6.43 3.54
C TYR A 72 -17.35 -5.50 4.04
N LEU A 73 -17.50 -4.28 3.49
CA LEU A 73 -18.60 -3.38 3.83
C LEU A 73 -19.97 -4.04 3.54
N ARG A 74 -20.11 -4.68 2.39
CA ARG A 74 -21.34 -5.39 2.05
C ARG A 74 -21.69 -6.47 3.07
N PHE A 75 -20.71 -7.25 3.55
CA PHE A 75 -20.94 -8.25 4.60
C PHE A 75 -21.26 -7.62 5.96
N CYS A 76 -20.68 -6.48 6.28
CA CYS A 76 -21.05 -5.72 7.47
C CYS A 76 -22.52 -5.25 7.41
N ASP A 77 -23.00 -4.81 6.25
CA ASP A 77 -24.39 -4.37 6.06
C ASP A 77 -25.40 -5.52 6.21
N THR A 78 -25.01 -6.74 5.79
CA THR A 78 -25.86 -7.95 5.93
C THR A 78 -25.70 -8.65 7.29
N GLY A 79 -24.71 -8.27 8.10
CA GLY A 79 -24.40 -8.90 9.38
C GLY A 79 -23.62 -10.21 9.26
N ASP A 80 -23.04 -10.48 8.10
CA ASP A 80 -22.29 -11.71 7.80
C ASP A 80 -20.77 -11.56 7.98
N GLU A 81 -20.29 -10.39 8.44
CA GLU A 81 -18.86 -10.08 8.56
C GLU A 81 -18.07 -11.07 9.43
N PHE A 82 -18.75 -11.76 10.34
CA PHE A 82 -18.12 -12.78 11.20
C PHE A 82 -17.73 -14.06 10.46
N GLU A 83 -18.27 -14.28 9.29
CA GLU A 83 -17.91 -15.42 8.43
C GLU A 83 -16.64 -15.16 7.59
N TYR A 84 -16.03 -13.98 7.76
CA TYR A 84 -14.88 -13.55 6.98
C TYR A 84 -13.79 -12.97 7.88
N HIS A 85 -12.54 -13.07 7.40
CA HIS A 85 -11.38 -12.37 7.92
C HIS A 85 -11.02 -11.24 6.97
N PHE A 86 -11.06 -10.00 7.43
CA PHE A 86 -10.60 -8.86 6.65
C PHE A 86 -9.30 -8.31 7.25
N PHE A 87 -8.21 -8.44 6.49
CA PHE A 87 -6.89 -7.96 6.90
C PHE A 87 -6.52 -6.70 6.13
N LYS A 88 -6.03 -5.68 6.85
CA LYS A 88 -5.52 -4.43 6.30
C LYS A 88 -4.23 -4.04 7.02
N ASN A 89 -3.31 -3.36 6.33
CA ASN A 89 -2.04 -2.89 6.92
C ASN A 89 -1.17 -4.00 7.56
N PHE A 90 -1.38 -5.25 7.24
CA PHE A 90 -0.74 -6.40 7.87
C PHE A 90 0.77 -6.47 7.60
N LYS A 91 1.33 -5.79 6.58
CA LYS A 91 2.79 -5.66 6.36
C LYS A 91 3.49 -5.02 7.57
N MET A 92 2.78 -4.19 8.35
CA MET A 92 3.32 -3.53 9.54
C MET A 92 3.71 -4.49 10.66
N VAL A 93 3.25 -5.74 10.63
CA VAL A 93 3.70 -6.79 11.56
C VAL A 93 5.21 -6.96 11.50
N LEU A 94 5.82 -6.86 10.31
CA LEU A 94 7.26 -6.99 10.10
C LEU A 94 8.08 -5.79 10.63
N TYR A 95 7.41 -4.69 10.96
CA TYR A 95 8.01 -3.46 11.49
C TYR A 95 8.00 -3.38 13.02
N ARG A 96 7.34 -4.32 13.71
CA ARG A 96 7.31 -4.35 15.17
C ARG A 96 8.72 -4.50 15.72
N LYS A 97 9.04 -3.73 16.78
CA LYS A 97 10.39 -3.72 17.39
C LYS A 97 10.88 -5.12 17.77
N ASP A 98 9.95 -6.00 18.16
CA ASP A 98 10.21 -7.38 18.56
C ASP A 98 10.74 -8.23 17.39
N PHE A 99 10.39 -7.89 16.16
CA PHE A 99 10.88 -8.56 14.96
C PHE A 99 12.39 -8.39 14.76
N ARG A 100 13.00 -7.42 15.40
CA ARG A 100 14.44 -7.17 15.38
C ARG A 100 15.23 -8.04 16.36
N ASN A 101 14.56 -8.78 17.25
CA ASN A 101 15.15 -9.50 18.38
C ASN A 101 15.18 -11.02 18.19
N ASP A 102 15.61 -11.52 17.02
CA ASP A 102 15.88 -12.94 16.74
C ASP A 102 14.71 -13.93 17.00
N GLU A 103 13.48 -13.46 17.12
CA GLU A 103 12.33 -14.33 17.31
C GLU A 103 11.85 -14.92 15.97
N LYS A 104 11.55 -16.22 15.98
CA LYS A 104 11.17 -16.96 14.76
C LYS A 104 9.81 -16.51 14.20
N PRO A 105 9.64 -16.49 12.87
CA PRO A 105 8.38 -16.11 12.22
C PRO A 105 7.13 -16.89 12.66
N GLU A 106 7.33 -18.11 13.17
CA GLU A 106 6.25 -18.96 13.67
C GLU A 106 5.74 -18.53 15.07
N ASN A 107 6.38 -17.54 15.70
CA ASN A 107 5.94 -17.04 16.99
C ASN A 107 4.60 -16.33 16.85
N PRO A 108 3.61 -16.60 17.72
CA PRO A 108 2.30 -15.93 17.73
C PRO A 108 2.35 -14.40 17.75
N LYS A 109 3.46 -13.81 18.20
CA LYS A 109 3.69 -12.35 18.16
C LYS A 109 3.75 -11.77 16.74
N TYR A 110 4.02 -12.57 15.72
CA TYR A 110 4.09 -12.16 14.32
C TYR A 110 2.86 -12.56 13.53
N GLN A 111 1.73 -12.63 14.20
CA GLN A 111 0.45 -12.86 13.57
C GLN A 111 -0.14 -11.55 13.04
N ALA A 112 -0.74 -11.62 11.87
CA ALA A 112 -1.57 -10.54 11.37
C ALA A 112 -2.90 -10.56 12.12
N GLU A 113 -3.38 -9.39 12.50
CA GLU A 113 -4.67 -9.20 13.14
C GLU A 113 -5.68 -8.75 12.08
N ASP A 114 -6.83 -9.42 12.02
CA ASP A 114 -7.92 -9.00 11.16
C ASP A 114 -8.70 -7.83 11.80
N TYR A 115 -9.56 -7.20 11.02
CA TYR A 115 -10.38 -6.08 11.49
C TYR A 115 -11.35 -6.47 12.63
N GLY A 116 -11.53 -7.78 12.85
CA GLY A 116 -12.29 -8.37 13.95
C GLY A 116 -11.49 -8.65 15.21
N GLY A 117 -10.18 -8.39 15.23
CA GLY A 117 -9.30 -8.70 16.35
C GLY A 117 -8.85 -10.19 16.40
N ARG A 118 -9.09 -10.97 15.33
CA ARG A 118 -8.64 -12.36 15.23
C ARG A 118 -7.27 -12.42 14.58
N HIS A 119 -6.44 -13.34 15.05
CA HIS A 119 -5.05 -13.43 14.63
C HIS A 119 -4.80 -14.62 13.69
N MET A 120 -3.92 -14.42 12.71
CA MET A 120 -3.51 -15.42 11.72
C MET A 120 -2.03 -15.30 11.37
N PRO A 121 -1.33 -16.40 11.02
CA PRO A 121 0.07 -16.33 10.62
C PRO A 121 0.29 -15.33 9.49
N PHE A 122 1.24 -14.40 9.68
CA PHE A 122 1.55 -13.36 8.70
C PHE A 122 1.82 -13.94 7.31
N THR A 123 2.62 -15.02 7.24
CA THR A 123 3.00 -15.64 5.96
C THR A 123 1.80 -16.16 5.18
N LEU A 124 0.79 -16.67 5.88
CA LEU A 124 -0.45 -17.12 5.24
C LEU A 124 -1.26 -15.94 4.68
N VAL A 125 -1.46 -14.88 5.48
CA VAL A 125 -2.22 -13.70 5.04
C VAL A 125 -1.52 -13.03 3.85
N MET A 126 -0.21 -12.83 3.95
CA MET A 126 0.60 -12.26 2.90
C MET A 126 0.60 -13.13 1.63
N SER A 127 0.67 -14.46 1.77
CA SER A 127 0.62 -15.35 0.61
C SER A 127 -0.70 -15.24 -0.15
N LYS A 128 -1.82 -15.12 0.55
CA LYS A 128 -3.14 -14.94 -0.07
C LYS A 128 -3.27 -13.60 -0.80
N PHE A 129 -2.63 -12.56 -0.30
CA PHE A 129 -2.57 -11.28 -0.97
C PHE A 129 -1.67 -11.33 -2.22
N ILE A 130 -0.47 -11.92 -2.12
CA ILE A 130 0.45 -12.09 -3.26
C ILE A 130 -0.19 -12.97 -4.34
N GLU A 131 -0.86 -14.06 -3.97
CA GLU A 131 -1.60 -14.93 -4.87
C GLU A 131 -2.61 -14.11 -5.71
N GLY A 132 -3.37 -13.21 -5.07
CA GLY A 132 -4.31 -12.34 -5.75
C GLY A 132 -3.67 -11.34 -6.71
N LEU A 133 -2.57 -10.70 -6.30
CA LEU A 133 -1.82 -9.80 -7.18
C LEU A 133 -1.23 -10.55 -8.39
N LYS A 134 -0.70 -11.74 -8.15
CA LYS A 134 -0.13 -12.60 -9.21
C LYS A 134 -1.19 -12.98 -10.23
N GLU A 135 -2.35 -13.44 -9.78
CA GLU A 135 -3.45 -13.85 -10.66
C GLU A 135 -3.97 -12.67 -11.48
N ASP A 136 -4.25 -11.51 -10.84
CA ASP A 136 -4.70 -10.32 -11.57
C ASP A 136 -3.66 -9.87 -12.62
N CYS A 137 -2.37 -9.94 -12.28
CA CYS A 137 -1.29 -9.62 -13.21
C CYS A 137 -1.29 -10.55 -14.42
N LEU A 138 -1.37 -11.86 -14.20
CA LEU A 138 -1.35 -12.86 -15.28
C LEU A 138 -2.62 -12.80 -16.14
N GLU A 139 -3.79 -12.59 -15.55
CA GLU A 139 -5.04 -12.43 -16.32
C GLU A 139 -5.04 -11.18 -17.20
N ARG A 140 -4.49 -10.06 -16.70
CA ARG A 140 -4.39 -8.83 -17.50
C ARG A 140 -3.34 -8.97 -18.61
N PHE A 141 -2.25 -9.66 -18.28
CA PHE A 141 -1.22 -9.96 -19.24
C PHE A 141 -1.79 -10.76 -20.45
N ASP A 142 -2.52 -11.84 -20.19
CA ASP A 142 -3.12 -12.67 -21.24
C ASP A 142 -4.07 -11.85 -22.14
N ARG A 143 -4.84 -10.94 -21.58
CA ARG A 143 -5.70 -10.01 -22.31
C ARG A 143 -4.90 -9.07 -23.20
N TYR A 144 -3.89 -8.44 -22.64
CA TYR A 144 -3.07 -7.46 -23.34
C TYR A 144 -2.25 -8.06 -24.49
N ASP A 145 -1.61 -9.20 -24.24
CA ASP A 145 -0.87 -9.92 -25.30
C ASP A 145 -1.79 -10.34 -26.44
N GLY A 146 -3.04 -10.70 -26.13
CA GLY A 146 -4.09 -10.94 -27.12
C GLY A 146 -4.44 -9.69 -27.95
N GLU A 147 -4.60 -8.54 -27.33
CA GLU A 147 -4.90 -7.27 -28.01
C GLU A 147 -3.72 -6.77 -28.86
N ARG A 148 -2.49 -6.85 -28.33
CA ARG A 148 -1.27 -6.48 -29.06
C ARG A 148 -1.09 -7.33 -30.30
N LYS A 149 -1.23 -8.65 -30.20
CA LYS A 149 -1.17 -9.57 -31.33
C LYS A 149 -2.26 -9.30 -32.36
N ALA A 150 -3.49 -9.02 -31.89
CA ALA A 150 -4.59 -8.67 -32.81
C ALA A 150 -4.32 -7.39 -33.61
N LEU A 151 -3.55 -6.42 -33.04
CA LEU A 151 -3.12 -5.21 -33.75
C LEU A 151 -1.94 -5.45 -34.71
N GLU A 152 -1.05 -6.38 -34.39
CA GLU A 152 0.07 -6.79 -35.23
C GLU A 152 -0.42 -7.69 -36.40
N ASP A 153 -1.39 -8.56 -36.15
CA ASP A 153 -1.98 -9.50 -37.11
C ASP A 153 -2.83 -8.86 -38.23
N VAL A 154 -3.21 -7.59 -38.09
CA VAL A 154 -3.74 -6.81 -39.23
C VAL A 154 -2.70 -6.67 -40.33
N LYS A 155 -1.42 -6.97 -40.06
CA LYS A 155 -0.30 -6.97 -41.02
C LYS A 155 0.15 -8.35 -41.49
N ASP A 156 -0.21 -9.44 -40.80
CA ASP A 156 0.26 -10.79 -41.15
C ASP A 156 -0.82 -11.84 -40.86
N GLN A 157 -1.00 -12.81 -41.82
CA GLN A 157 -2.07 -13.83 -41.79
C GLN A 157 -1.70 -15.02 -40.89
N THR A 158 -1.62 -14.83 -39.59
CA THR A 158 -1.37 -15.90 -38.62
C THR A 158 -2.66 -16.51 -38.05
N THR A 159 -2.64 -17.81 -37.73
CA THR A 159 -3.82 -18.59 -37.31
C THR A 159 -4.17 -18.41 -35.83
N ASP A 160 -5.46 -18.60 -35.47
CA ASP A 160 -5.99 -18.44 -34.10
C ASP A 160 -5.32 -19.34 -33.03
N GLU A 161 -4.66 -20.43 -33.43
CA GLU A 161 -3.94 -21.34 -32.53
C GLU A 161 -2.57 -20.80 -32.13
N GLU A 162 -1.91 -20.00 -32.97
CA GLU A 162 -0.65 -19.32 -32.65
C GLU A 162 -0.88 -18.11 -31.73
N ARG A 163 -2.11 -17.58 -31.63
CA ARG A 163 -2.52 -16.43 -30.82
C ARG A 163 -2.55 -16.70 -29.31
N LYS A 164 -2.60 -17.98 -28.90
CA LYS A 164 -2.64 -18.40 -27.48
C LYS A 164 -1.28 -18.90 -27.00
N ARG A 165 -0.20 -18.14 -27.20
CA ARG A 165 1.03 -18.42 -26.45
C ARG A 165 0.80 -18.05 -24.99
N LYS A 166 0.42 -19.05 -24.17
CA LYS A 166 0.59 -18.94 -22.72
C LYS A 166 2.05 -18.65 -22.44
N ILE A 167 2.32 -17.64 -21.61
CA ILE A 167 3.68 -17.43 -21.08
C ILE A 167 4.16 -18.76 -20.52
N ASP A 168 5.36 -19.17 -20.90
CA ASP A 168 6.02 -20.23 -20.18
C ASP A 168 6.39 -19.70 -18.79
N GLU A 169 5.62 -20.11 -17.78
CA GLU A 169 5.82 -19.66 -16.39
C GLU A 169 7.27 -19.89 -15.93
N LYS A 170 8.00 -20.83 -16.52
CA LYS A 170 9.43 -21.06 -16.25
C LYS A 170 10.33 -19.94 -16.75
N LYS A 171 9.84 -19.07 -17.63
CA LYS A 171 10.59 -17.94 -18.19
C LYS A 171 10.23 -16.60 -17.54
N ILE A 172 9.42 -16.62 -16.48
CA ILE A 172 9.10 -15.45 -15.68
C ILE A 172 10.18 -15.26 -14.61
N ARG A 173 10.65 -14.02 -14.46
CA ARG A 173 11.41 -13.57 -13.30
C ARG A 173 10.51 -12.71 -12.43
N TRP A 174 10.26 -13.16 -11.22
CA TRP A 174 9.50 -12.42 -10.23
C TRP A 174 10.41 -11.56 -9.37
N VAL A 175 10.02 -10.31 -9.14
CA VAL A 175 10.71 -9.38 -8.25
C VAL A 175 9.70 -8.90 -7.21
N ILE A 176 10.05 -8.95 -5.93
CA ILE A 176 9.26 -8.33 -4.86
C ILE A 176 10.12 -7.28 -4.18
N THR A 177 9.61 -6.04 -4.07
CA THR A 177 10.30 -4.97 -3.38
C THR A 177 10.14 -5.09 -1.86
N VAL A 178 11.23 -4.83 -1.14
CA VAL A 178 11.28 -4.87 0.33
C VAL A 178 12.07 -3.68 0.87
N PRO A 179 11.69 -3.12 2.04
CA PRO A 179 12.43 -2.06 2.69
C PRO A 179 13.89 -2.42 2.98
N ALA A 180 14.80 -1.47 2.77
CA ALA A 180 16.24 -1.68 3.06
C ALA A 180 16.53 -1.85 4.55
N ILE A 181 15.65 -1.35 5.42
CA ILE A 181 15.78 -1.45 6.88
C ILE A 181 15.42 -2.85 7.42
N TRP A 182 14.75 -3.68 6.63
CA TRP A 182 14.34 -5.01 7.08
C TRP A 182 15.53 -5.92 7.33
N ASN A 183 15.45 -6.66 8.43
CA ASN A 183 16.39 -7.74 8.75
C ASN A 183 16.10 -9.00 7.91
N ASP A 184 16.95 -10.00 8.02
CA ASP A 184 16.84 -11.22 7.24
C ASP A 184 15.59 -12.03 7.57
N PHE A 185 15.05 -11.96 8.79
CA PHE A 185 13.81 -12.64 9.16
C PHE A 185 12.59 -12.05 8.43
N ALA A 186 12.53 -10.73 8.30
CA ALA A 186 11.46 -10.07 7.57
C ALA A 186 11.52 -10.38 6.06
N LYS A 187 12.73 -10.39 5.50
CA LYS A 187 12.97 -10.79 4.10
C LYS A 187 12.62 -12.25 3.87
N ASP A 188 12.99 -13.14 4.79
CA ASP A 188 12.65 -14.57 4.72
C ASP A 188 11.14 -14.81 4.82
N ALA A 189 10.42 -14.07 5.70
CA ALA A 189 8.98 -14.12 5.79
C ALA A 189 8.29 -13.72 4.48
N MET A 190 8.77 -12.65 3.81
CA MET A 190 8.29 -12.26 2.49
C MET A 190 8.56 -13.33 1.43
N ARG A 191 9.78 -13.88 1.41
CA ARG A 191 10.14 -14.97 0.48
C ARG A 191 9.24 -16.18 0.67
N LYS A 192 9.04 -16.63 1.91
CA LYS A 192 8.14 -17.73 2.25
C LYS A 192 6.70 -17.45 1.82
N SER A 193 6.23 -16.24 2.02
CA SER A 193 4.88 -15.83 1.58
C SER A 193 4.72 -15.91 0.06
N ALA A 194 5.73 -15.49 -0.69
CA ALA A 194 5.74 -15.56 -2.14
C ALA A 194 5.76 -17.02 -2.64
N VAL A 195 6.56 -17.87 -2.02
CA VAL A 195 6.60 -19.31 -2.35
C VAL A 195 5.25 -19.98 -2.04
N LEU A 196 4.63 -19.65 -0.91
CA LEU A 196 3.28 -20.14 -0.57
C LEU A 196 2.20 -19.64 -1.55
N ALA A 197 2.40 -18.47 -2.16
CA ALA A 197 1.55 -17.93 -3.22
C ALA A 197 1.81 -18.58 -4.60
N GLY A 198 2.68 -19.60 -4.66
CA GLY A 198 3.00 -20.32 -5.88
C GLY A 198 3.98 -19.59 -6.80
N ILE A 199 4.86 -18.73 -6.27
CA ILE A 199 6.01 -18.18 -6.98
C ILE A 199 7.20 -19.10 -6.72
N PRO A 200 7.82 -19.71 -7.76
CA PRO A 200 8.98 -20.58 -7.56
C PRO A 200 10.16 -19.82 -6.96
N ASP A 201 10.81 -20.41 -5.97
CA ASP A 201 11.91 -19.75 -5.23
C ASP A 201 13.11 -19.39 -6.11
N ASP A 202 13.40 -20.23 -7.09
CA ASP A 202 14.49 -20.00 -8.07
C ASP A 202 14.19 -18.92 -9.10
N GLN A 203 12.92 -18.51 -9.22
CA GLN A 203 12.48 -17.41 -10.06
C GLN A 203 12.30 -16.09 -9.28
N LEU A 204 12.39 -16.12 -7.94
CA LEU A 204 12.10 -14.98 -7.08
C LEU A 204 13.37 -14.20 -6.72
N ILE A 205 13.32 -12.90 -6.92
CA ILE A 205 14.29 -11.92 -6.43
C ILE A 205 13.61 -10.98 -5.44
N LEU A 206 14.24 -10.74 -4.28
CA LEU A 206 13.88 -9.63 -3.40
C LEU A 206 14.77 -8.44 -3.75
N ALA A 207 14.17 -7.34 -4.16
CA ALA A 207 14.85 -6.08 -4.48
C ALA A 207 14.62 -5.05 -3.37
N LEU A 208 15.61 -4.21 -3.08
CA LEU A 208 15.45 -3.15 -2.09
C LEU A 208 14.66 -1.97 -2.70
N GLU A 209 13.61 -1.51 -2.00
CA GLU A 209 12.77 -0.39 -2.43
C GLU A 209 13.57 0.86 -2.83
N PRO A 210 14.55 1.34 -2.03
CA PRO A 210 15.35 2.50 -2.42
C PRO A 210 16.24 2.27 -3.64
N GLU A 211 16.77 1.05 -3.84
CA GLU A 211 17.56 0.72 -5.03
C GLU A 211 16.69 0.73 -6.29
N ALA A 212 15.50 0.13 -6.20
CA ALA A 212 14.54 0.14 -7.30
C ALA A 212 14.13 1.57 -7.68
N ALA A 213 13.86 2.42 -6.68
CA ALA A 213 13.53 3.83 -6.90
C ALA A 213 14.66 4.61 -7.60
N VAL A 214 15.91 4.39 -7.18
CA VAL A 214 17.08 5.00 -7.82
C VAL A 214 17.23 4.54 -9.27
N VAL A 215 17.17 3.23 -9.51
CA VAL A 215 17.26 2.68 -10.86
C VAL A 215 16.18 3.31 -11.75
N HIS A 216 14.95 3.42 -11.28
CA HIS A 216 13.88 4.11 -12.03
C HIS A 216 14.26 5.55 -12.35
N CYS A 217 14.75 6.32 -11.37
CA CYS A 217 15.17 7.70 -11.57
C CYS A 217 16.31 7.86 -12.58
N MET A 218 17.22 6.88 -12.68
CA MET A 218 18.29 6.88 -13.67
C MET A 218 17.78 6.78 -15.11
N TYR A 219 16.65 6.08 -15.32
CA TYR A 219 16.02 5.89 -16.63
C TYR A 219 14.97 6.95 -16.99
N LEU A 220 14.64 7.90 -16.11
CA LEU A 220 13.71 8.99 -16.43
C LEU A 220 14.20 9.81 -17.63
N SER A 221 13.26 10.32 -18.42
CA SER A 221 13.58 11.23 -19.53
C SER A 221 14.13 12.57 -19.04
N PRO A 222 14.87 13.32 -19.88
CA PRO A 222 15.33 14.68 -19.54
C PRO A 222 14.19 15.62 -19.13
N GLN A 223 13.00 15.46 -19.71
CA GLN A 223 11.81 16.27 -19.38
C GLN A 223 11.27 15.93 -17.99
N GLU A 224 11.29 14.66 -17.59
CA GLU A 224 10.88 14.19 -16.27
C GLU A 224 11.92 14.57 -15.20
N LYS A 225 13.19 14.68 -15.58
CA LYS A 225 14.30 15.15 -14.72
C LYS A 225 14.35 16.67 -14.50
N THR A 226 13.31 17.43 -14.85
CA THR A 226 13.29 18.90 -14.84
C THR A 226 13.76 19.53 -13.51
N TYR A 227 13.68 18.81 -12.41
CA TYR A 227 14.13 19.23 -11.07
C TYR A 227 15.29 18.39 -10.53
N MET A 228 15.81 17.47 -11.31
CA MET A 228 16.94 16.61 -10.94
C MET A 228 18.12 16.93 -11.88
N THR A 229 19.23 17.37 -11.32
CA THR A 229 20.52 17.37 -12.04
C THR A 229 20.81 15.96 -12.54
N GLU A 230 21.62 15.84 -13.60
CA GLU A 230 21.99 14.55 -14.20
C GLU A 230 22.35 13.52 -13.13
N LEU A 231 21.37 12.64 -12.83
CA LEU A 231 21.57 11.52 -11.91
C LEU A 231 22.21 10.37 -12.67
N GLY A 232 23.23 9.79 -12.09
CA GLY A 232 23.81 8.53 -12.59
C GLY A 232 25.25 8.59 -13.05
N SER A 233 25.95 9.72 -12.83
CA SER A 233 27.41 9.78 -13.06
C SER A 233 28.14 8.99 -11.99
N VAL A 234 29.23 8.34 -12.37
CA VAL A 234 30.09 7.60 -11.42
C VAL A 234 30.61 8.55 -10.34
N GLY A 235 30.40 8.19 -9.09
CA GLY A 235 30.77 8.98 -7.91
C GLY A 235 29.64 9.87 -7.38
N ASP A 236 28.51 9.97 -8.06
CA ASP A 236 27.36 10.69 -7.54
C ASP A 236 26.84 10.03 -6.26
N LYS A 237 26.51 10.88 -5.29
CA LYS A 237 25.97 10.46 -3.99
C LYS A 237 24.65 11.16 -3.76
N PHE A 238 23.65 10.39 -3.38
CA PHE A 238 22.36 10.94 -3.08
C PHE A 238 21.66 10.18 -1.96
N MET A 239 20.76 10.89 -1.29
CA MET A 239 19.91 10.34 -0.25
C MET A 239 18.54 10.00 -0.87
N VAL A 240 18.08 8.79 -0.59
CA VAL A 240 16.72 8.34 -0.90
C VAL A 240 15.90 8.45 0.37
N VAL A 241 14.80 9.16 0.30
CA VAL A 241 13.82 9.28 1.36
C VAL A 241 12.50 8.72 0.82
N ASP A 242 12.20 7.49 1.21
CA ASP A 242 10.95 6.81 0.86
C ASP A 242 9.92 7.08 1.96
N MET A 243 8.91 7.88 1.63
CA MET A 243 7.80 8.25 2.52
C MET A 243 6.56 7.46 2.12
N GLY A 244 6.46 6.24 2.66
CA GLY A 244 5.38 5.31 2.36
C GLY A 244 4.12 5.51 3.20
N GLY A 245 3.17 4.58 3.04
CA GLY A 245 1.95 4.56 3.84
C GLY A 245 2.19 4.18 5.29
N GLY A 246 3.03 3.16 5.55
CA GLY A 246 3.33 2.70 6.92
C GLY A 246 4.60 3.30 7.50
N THR A 247 5.62 3.48 6.67
CA THR A 247 6.98 3.80 7.11
C THR A 247 7.58 4.97 6.35
N VAL A 248 8.62 5.53 6.92
CA VAL A 248 9.58 6.40 6.25
C VAL A 248 10.94 5.70 6.32
N ASP A 249 11.53 5.44 5.17
CA ASP A 249 12.83 4.77 5.05
C ASP A 249 13.84 5.72 4.39
N ILE A 250 15.03 5.84 4.99
CA ILE A 250 16.08 6.75 4.55
C ILE A 250 17.36 5.96 4.33
N THR A 251 17.94 6.11 3.16
CA THR A 251 19.27 5.55 2.84
C THR A 251 20.07 6.50 1.97
N ALA A 252 21.37 6.31 1.89
CA ALA A 252 22.22 7.02 0.96
C ALA A 252 23.02 6.04 0.11
N VAL A 253 23.14 6.35 -1.16
CA VAL A 253 23.80 5.51 -2.16
C VAL A 253 24.80 6.32 -2.98
N GLU A 254 25.82 5.63 -3.50
CA GLU A 254 26.82 6.13 -4.43
C GLU A 254 26.75 5.32 -5.74
N VAL A 255 26.78 6.00 -6.86
CA VAL A 255 26.86 5.37 -8.18
C VAL A 255 28.29 4.93 -8.45
N LEU A 256 28.46 3.62 -8.62
CA LEU A 256 29.76 3.02 -8.97
C LEU A 256 29.92 2.87 -10.49
N LYS A 257 31.13 2.47 -10.90
CA LYS A 257 31.40 2.07 -12.29
C LYS A 257 30.41 0.99 -12.73
N ASN A 258 30.00 1.02 -13.99
CA ASN A 258 29.01 0.11 -14.59
C ASN A 258 27.58 0.26 -14.06
N GLY A 259 27.23 1.40 -13.45
CA GLY A 259 25.87 1.66 -12.96
C GLY A 259 25.48 0.91 -11.68
N HIS A 260 26.42 0.23 -11.04
CA HIS A 260 26.15 -0.38 -9.73
C HIS A 260 25.95 0.69 -8.67
N LEU A 261 25.08 0.39 -7.70
CA LEU A 261 24.82 1.23 -6.55
C LEU A 261 25.51 0.65 -5.31
N LYS A 262 26.16 1.50 -4.55
CA LYS A 262 26.74 1.17 -3.25
C LYS A 262 26.01 1.94 -2.16
N GLN A 263 25.44 1.23 -1.22
CA GLN A 263 24.90 1.85 -0.01
C GLN A 263 26.07 2.42 0.81
N ILE A 264 26.03 3.73 1.10
CA ILE A 264 27.06 4.46 1.84
C ILE A 264 26.61 4.89 3.24
N MET A 265 25.33 4.73 3.54
CA MET A 265 24.74 4.95 4.85
C MET A 265 23.81 3.78 5.18
N MET A 266 23.93 3.24 6.39
CA MET A 266 23.00 2.21 6.85
C MET A 266 21.58 2.74 6.78
N ALA A 267 20.66 1.95 6.21
CA ALA A 267 19.26 2.31 6.14
C ALA A 267 18.71 2.61 7.55
N ASN A 268 17.99 3.70 7.67
CA ASN A 268 17.34 4.15 8.89
C ASN A 268 15.89 4.53 8.56
N GLY A 269 15.02 4.51 9.56
CA GLY A 269 13.62 4.84 9.35
C GLY A 269 12.74 4.44 10.52
N GLY A 270 11.44 4.58 10.32
CA GLY A 270 10.47 4.26 11.36
C GLY A 270 9.02 4.27 10.87
N PRO A 271 8.07 3.96 11.77
CA PRO A 271 6.65 3.90 11.46
C PRO A 271 6.02 5.31 11.41
N TRP A 272 6.60 6.19 10.58
CA TRP A 272 6.16 7.60 10.44
C TRP A 272 5.47 7.88 9.11
N GLY A 273 4.97 6.84 8.47
CA GLY A 273 4.25 6.95 7.20
C GLY A 273 2.86 7.57 7.33
N GLY A 274 2.13 7.61 6.22
CA GLY A 274 0.79 8.19 6.15
C GLY A 274 -0.22 7.61 7.14
N GLN A 275 -0.04 6.34 7.55
CA GLN A 275 -0.90 5.68 8.54
C GLN A 275 -0.78 6.31 9.94
N SER A 276 0.40 6.81 10.33
CA SER A 276 0.56 7.51 11.62
C SER A 276 -0.31 8.77 11.74
N ILE A 277 -0.63 9.40 10.61
CA ILE A 277 -1.58 10.51 10.54
C ILE A 277 -2.99 10.02 10.81
N ASN A 278 -3.38 8.89 10.22
CA ASN A 278 -4.68 8.27 10.44
C ASN A 278 -4.84 7.89 11.92
N ASP A 279 -3.85 7.21 12.49
CA ASP A 279 -3.87 6.78 13.89
C ASP A 279 -4.02 7.97 14.85
N SER A 280 -3.27 9.05 14.61
CA SER A 280 -3.36 10.29 15.39
C SER A 280 -4.72 10.97 15.25
N PHE A 281 -5.27 10.98 14.04
CA PHE A 281 -6.59 11.55 13.78
C PHE A 281 -7.70 10.72 14.45
N PHE A 282 -7.69 9.40 14.32
CA PHE A 282 -8.69 8.55 14.96
C PHE A 282 -8.52 8.49 16.48
N GLN A 283 -7.30 8.71 17.00
CA GLN A 283 -7.14 8.93 18.44
C GLN A 283 -7.84 10.22 18.89
N LEU A 284 -7.68 11.32 18.15
CA LEU A 284 -8.42 12.56 18.39
C LEU A 284 -9.93 12.34 18.34
N VAL A 285 -10.42 11.61 17.33
CA VAL A 285 -11.85 11.28 17.22
C VAL A 285 -12.32 10.47 18.44
N ARG A 286 -11.56 9.47 18.87
CA ARG A 286 -11.86 8.70 20.10
C ARG A 286 -11.92 9.59 21.33
N ASP A 287 -10.96 10.50 21.49
CA ASP A 287 -10.90 11.42 22.65
C ASP A 287 -12.09 12.38 22.69
N ILE A 288 -12.61 12.77 21.53
CA ILE A 288 -13.83 13.60 21.42
C ILE A 288 -15.08 12.84 21.85
N PHE A 289 -15.13 11.55 21.53
CA PHE A 289 -16.27 10.69 21.82
C PHE A 289 -16.20 9.96 23.18
N ILE A 290 -15.19 10.23 24.03
CA ILE A 290 -15.14 9.73 25.40
C ILE A 290 -16.24 10.45 26.22
N THR A 291 -17.19 9.70 26.73
CA THR A 291 -18.16 10.19 27.73
C THR A 291 -17.53 10.19 29.12
N LYS A 292 -17.97 11.10 30.00
CA LYS A 292 -17.46 11.19 31.39
C LYS A 292 -17.65 9.91 32.21
N ASP A 293 -18.51 9.01 31.78
CA ASP A 293 -19.03 7.89 32.60
C ASP A 293 -18.86 6.50 31.96
N GLY A 294 -18.01 6.34 30.91
CA GLY A 294 -17.91 5.00 30.30
C GLY A 294 -16.92 4.87 29.14
N PRO A 295 -16.83 3.67 28.57
CA PRO A 295 -15.98 3.41 27.42
C PRO A 295 -16.33 4.36 26.26
N SER A 296 -15.32 4.69 25.45
CA SER A 296 -15.50 5.53 24.27
C SER A 296 -16.72 5.04 23.50
N SER A 297 -17.66 5.93 23.25
CA SER A 297 -18.83 5.58 22.48
C SER A 297 -18.49 5.14 21.04
N LEU A 298 -17.26 5.42 20.59
CA LEU A 298 -16.70 4.89 19.36
C LEU A 298 -16.46 3.36 19.42
N GLU A 299 -16.19 2.80 20.60
CA GLU A 299 -16.06 1.34 20.79
C GLU A 299 -17.41 0.63 20.67
N LEU A 300 -18.51 1.38 20.81
CA LEU A 300 -19.86 0.89 20.62
C LEU A 300 -20.37 1.05 19.16
N CYS A 301 -19.60 1.74 18.31
CA CYS A 301 -19.95 1.89 16.90
C CYS A 301 -19.82 0.56 16.16
N LYS A 302 -20.69 0.35 15.17
CA LYS A 302 -20.53 -0.77 14.25
C LYS A 302 -19.20 -0.67 13.53
N ARG A 303 -18.54 -1.80 13.31
CA ARG A 303 -17.27 -1.89 12.59
C ARG A 303 -17.35 -1.28 11.19
N ALA A 304 -18.49 -1.42 10.52
CA ALA A 304 -18.76 -0.81 9.23
C ALA A 304 -18.62 0.71 9.26
N ASP A 305 -19.28 1.36 10.24
CA ASP A 305 -19.28 2.82 10.35
C ASP A 305 -17.85 3.36 10.58
N LEU A 306 -17.07 2.69 11.42
CA LEU A 306 -15.66 3.06 11.66
C LEU A 306 -14.82 2.88 10.40
N PHE A 307 -15.04 1.80 9.67
CA PHE A 307 -14.31 1.52 8.44
C PHE A 307 -14.67 2.51 7.33
N GLU A 308 -15.94 2.88 7.17
CA GLU A 308 -16.37 3.95 6.26
C GLU A 308 -15.71 5.29 6.61
N MET A 309 -15.64 5.62 7.90
CA MET A 309 -14.95 6.83 8.37
C MET A 309 -13.46 6.80 7.99
N GLU A 310 -12.79 5.66 8.13
CA GLU A 310 -11.38 5.50 7.75
C GLU A 310 -11.19 5.69 6.24
N LEU A 311 -12.01 5.07 5.41
CA LEU A 311 -11.95 5.20 3.96
C LEU A 311 -12.19 6.65 3.51
N GLU A 312 -13.19 7.31 4.09
CA GLU A 312 -13.49 8.69 3.75
C GLU A 312 -12.38 9.66 4.23
N PHE A 313 -11.81 9.43 5.42
CA PHE A 313 -10.68 10.20 5.90
C PHE A 313 -9.47 10.06 4.96
N GLU A 314 -9.14 8.83 4.55
CA GLU A 314 -8.01 8.58 3.64
C GLU A 314 -8.18 9.32 2.32
N LYS A 315 -9.37 9.26 1.70
CA LYS A 315 -9.69 10.02 0.47
C LYS A 315 -9.49 11.52 0.64
N GLN A 316 -9.98 12.08 1.75
CA GLN A 316 -9.87 13.52 2.00
C GLN A 316 -8.45 13.93 2.36
N LYS A 317 -7.71 13.10 3.12
CA LYS A 317 -6.29 13.31 3.45
C LYS A 317 -5.44 13.43 2.18
N VAL A 318 -5.60 12.50 1.24
CA VAL A 318 -4.86 12.51 -0.04
C VAL A 318 -5.24 13.73 -0.90
N ALA A 319 -6.49 14.17 -0.82
CA ALA A 319 -6.98 15.34 -1.55
C ALA A 319 -6.51 16.69 -0.97
N ILE A 320 -5.96 16.69 0.25
CA ILE A 320 -5.43 17.90 0.89
C ILE A 320 -4.24 18.41 0.08
N ARG A 321 -4.45 19.52 -0.64
CA ARG A 321 -3.39 20.23 -1.37
C ARG A 321 -2.98 21.46 -0.58
N ARG A 322 -1.68 21.76 -0.59
CA ARG A 322 -1.16 22.99 -0.02
C ARG A 322 -1.75 24.19 -0.78
N LYS A 323 -2.87 24.72 -0.30
CA LYS A 323 -3.43 25.98 -0.78
C LYS A 323 -2.75 27.15 -0.08
N LYS A 324 -2.80 28.34 -0.67
CA LYS A 324 -2.17 29.56 -0.13
C LYS A 324 -2.57 29.77 1.34
N LYS A 325 -1.68 30.33 2.15
CA LYS A 325 -1.66 30.51 3.62
C LYS A 325 -2.97 30.87 4.36
N ARG A 326 -4.11 31.03 3.70
CA ARG A 326 -5.38 31.47 4.32
C ARG A 326 -6.58 30.53 4.11
N ASP A 327 -6.40 29.44 3.36
CA ASP A 327 -7.52 28.55 3.06
C ASP A 327 -7.70 27.53 4.19
N THR A 328 -8.82 27.62 4.86
CA THR A 328 -9.28 26.60 5.81
C THR A 328 -9.83 25.40 5.02
N GLN A 329 -9.37 24.22 5.34
CA GLN A 329 -9.89 22.99 4.76
C GLN A 329 -10.79 22.30 5.79
N TRP A 330 -11.88 21.72 5.29
CA TRP A 330 -12.80 20.94 6.09
C TRP A 330 -12.60 19.47 5.80
N ILE A 331 -12.48 18.65 6.83
CA ILE A 331 -12.62 17.21 6.74
C ILE A 331 -14.03 16.87 7.20
N LYS A 332 -14.79 16.20 6.34
CA LYS A 332 -16.17 15.81 6.60
C LYS A 332 -16.25 14.30 6.62
N LEU A 333 -16.57 13.73 7.76
CA LEU A 333 -16.72 12.30 7.94
C LEU A 333 -18.20 11.93 8.12
N PRO A 334 -18.64 10.75 7.67
CA PRO A 334 -19.92 10.21 8.04
C PRO A 334 -19.97 10.03 9.56
N LEU A 335 -21.12 10.26 10.17
CA LEU A 335 -21.38 9.90 11.56
C LEU A 335 -21.90 8.46 11.59
N PRO A 336 -21.48 7.66 12.59
CA PRO A 336 -22.10 6.37 12.83
C PRO A 336 -23.63 6.48 12.98
N HIS A 337 -24.36 5.52 12.42
CA HIS A 337 -25.83 5.58 12.34
C HIS A 337 -26.52 5.64 13.71
N ASP A 338 -25.92 5.02 14.73
CA ASP A 338 -26.47 4.96 16.10
C ASP A 338 -26.10 6.20 16.94
N TYR A 339 -25.44 7.20 16.34
CA TYR A 339 -24.95 8.40 17.03
C TYR A 339 -25.92 9.59 16.83
N VAL A 340 -26.90 9.75 17.71
CA VAL A 340 -27.90 10.82 17.65
C VAL A 340 -27.66 11.97 18.65
N HIS A 341 -26.77 11.80 19.63
CA HIS A 341 -26.58 12.80 20.66
C HIS A 341 -25.10 13.21 20.82
N ILE A 342 -24.70 14.23 20.06
CA ILE A 342 -23.53 15.04 20.42
C ILE A 342 -24.04 16.19 21.27
N ASN A 343 -23.65 16.23 22.56
CA ASN A 343 -23.94 17.38 23.42
C ASN A 343 -23.20 18.60 22.86
N ASP A 344 -23.89 19.74 22.76
CA ASP A 344 -23.41 21.00 22.16
C ASP A 344 -22.21 21.67 22.86
N SER A 345 -21.56 21.02 23.83
CA SER A 345 -20.50 21.59 24.65
C SER A 345 -19.21 20.77 24.71
N PHE A 346 -18.63 20.44 23.55
CA PHE A 346 -17.28 19.87 23.51
C PHE A 346 -16.24 20.98 23.44
N ILE A 347 -15.48 21.17 24.52
CA ILE A 347 -14.24 21.93 24.52
C ILE A 347 -13.11 20.92 24.27
N ILE A 348 -12.54 20.96 23.08
CA ILE A 348 -11.34 20.18 22.75
C ILE A 348 -10.15 20.88 23.38
N ASP A 349 -9.49 20.21 24.33
CA ASP A 349 -8.17 20.65 24.79
C ASP A 349 -7.13 20.39 23.69
N THR A 350 -6.87 21.42 22.90
CA THR A 350 -5.93 21.38 21.77
C THR A 350 -4.46 21.36 22.22
N GLY A 351 -4.19 21.37 23.53
CA GLY A 351 -2.82 21.38 24.05
C GLY A 351 -1.99 20.13 23.73
N ARG A 352 -2.64 19.02 23.39
CA ARG A 352 -1.98 17.75 23.01
C ARG A 352 -1.76 17.59 21.51
N TYR A 353 -2.42 18.37 20.69
CA TYR A 353 -2.41 18.19 19.24
C TYR A 353 -1.88 19.45 18.55
N CYS A 354 -1.01 19.28 17.57
CA CYS A 354 -0.48 20.38 16.74
C CYS A 354 -1.51 21.06 15.84
N PHE A 355 -2.80 20.79 16.02
CA PHE A 355 -3.89 21.32 15.21
C PHE A 355 -4.78 22.22 16.08
N GLU A 356 -5.00 23.47 15.66
CA GLU A 356 -6.11 24.27 16.19
C GLU A 356 -7.40 23.80 15.54
N THR A 357 -8.19 23.01 16.24
CA THR A 357 -9.59 22.77 15.85
C THR A 357 -10.42 23.94 16.31
N ASN A 358 -10.73 24.88 15.42
CA ASN A 358 -11.49 26.07 15.84
C ASN A 358 -12.99 25.81 15.92
N THR A 359 -13.51 24.75 15.29
CA THR A 359 -14.94 24.46 15.31
C THR A 359 -15.23 23.05 14.80
N MET A 360 -16.00 22.33 15.56
CA MET A 360 -16.64 21.08 15.16
C MET A 360 -18.13 21.38 14.97
N TYR A 361 -18.69 20.94 13.85
CA TYR A 361 -20.12 21.01 13.60
C TYR A 361 -20.65 19.62 13.31
N ALA A 362 -21.69 19.22 14.04
CA ALA A 362 -22.53 18.11 13.66
C ALA A 362 -23.79 18.67 12.98
N SER A 363 -24.05 18.25 11.76
CA SER A 363 -25.26 18.63 11.03
C SER A 363 -25.76 17.42 10.27
N GLY A 364 -26.90 16.92 10.64
CA GLY A 364 -27.45 15.67 10.11
C GLY A 364 -26.50 14.49 10.42
N ASN A 365 -26.29 13.59 9.46
CA ASN A 365 -25.43 12.42 9.60
C ASN A 365 -23.94 12.68 9.28
N LYS A 366 -23.44 13.92 9.47
CA LYS A 366 -22.05 14.27 9.13
C LYS A 366 -21.35 15.01 10.24
N LEU A 367 -20.16 14.55 10.58
CA LEU A 367 -19.22 15.23 11.44
C LEU A 367 -18.24 16.05 10.57
N SER A 368 -18.10 17.33 10.87
CA SER A 368 -17.23 18.23 10.11
C SER A 368 -16.17 18.83 11.00
N PHE A 369 -14.90 18.62 10.65
CA PHE A 369 -13.73 19.17 11.34
C PHE A 369 -13.15 20.32 10.53
N ARG A 370 -12.86 21.42 11.19
CA ARG A 370 -12.16 22.55 10.59
C ARG A 370 -10.73 22.61 11.12
N PHE A 371 -9.76 22.42 10.25
CA PHE A 371 -8.33 22.53 10.58
C PHE A 371 -7.80 23.90 10.11
N LYS A 372 -7.15 24.59 11.01
CA LYS A 372 -6.40 25.81 10.71
C LYS A 372 -4.93 25.49 10.85
N GLN A 373 -4.20 25.58 9.76
CA GLN A 373 -2.77 25.34 9.77
C GLN A 373 -2.07 26.43 10.60
N LYS A 374 -1.50 26.05 11.76
CA LYS A 374 -0.51 26.87 12.45
C LYS A 374 0.84 26.67 11.77
N VAL A 375 1.39 27.72 11.18
CA VAL A 375 2.80 27.71 10.78
C VAL A 375 3.60 27.78 12.07
N PRO A 376 4.51 26.84 12.38
CA PRO A 376 5.43 27.01 13.47
C PRO A 376 6.17 28.31 13.26
N CYS A 377 6.09 29.24 14.20
CA CYS A 377 7.03 30.34 14.26
C CYS A 377 8.38 29.71 14.58
N CYS A 378 9.28 29.64 13.58
CA CYS A 378 10.68 29.40 13.85
C CYS A 378 11.16 30.54 14.75
N GLY A 379 11.33 30.25 16.04
CA GLY A 379 12.13 31.06 16.95
C GLY A 379 13.56 30.55 16.88
#